data_6680b97a159b631c7cc6aeceb94d0359
#
_entry.id   6680b97a159b631c7cc6aeceb94d0359
#
_cell.length_a   1.000
_cell.length_b   1.000
_cell.length_c   1.000
_cell.angle_alpha   90.00
_cell.angle_beta   90.00
_cell.angle_gamma   90.00
#
_symmetry.space_group_name_H-M   'P 1'
#
loop_
_entity.id
_entity.type
_entity.pdbx_description
1 polymer ?
#
loop_
_entity_poly.entity_id
_entity_poly.type
_entity_poly.pdbx_seq_one_letter_code
_entity_poly.pdbx_strand_id
1 'polypeptide(L)'
;MYLPILSVFHMPLFMALSGYVTNVESFNLAKRAKMLIPFFVFGFAWMTYQHLPFLGFFTHEAKAGYWFLYVLFVFLVFLSVIRTVKRNLFIGMGLVQIGLMGLHFMFHRTITGTTISTDHMFQLWPFFCLGIILRRGLLDKVYHHKLKLLAVCLLGIIAIRGGQLHFQLTDTLLIYTNDLMSFFIVPMLFVVFHEAEVRFKGTTNPVKKTAKSLGHYIGINTLQIYVLQYFAINLTEKLVCDVLKVDLSSYELLLSPVLAVIICLLCVLVTEVLYKAKLGFVFGR
;
A
#
# COMPACT_ATOMS: atom_id res chain seq x y z
N MET A 1 12.66 18.33 1.60
CA MET A 1 13.07 17.27 2.57
C MET A 1 11.88 16.34 2.77
N TYR A 2 11.78 15.26 2.00
CA TYR A 2 10.67 14.32 2.11
C TYR A 2 10.55 13.85 3.56
N LEU A 3 9.31 13.66 4.05
CA LEU A 3 9.09 12.93 5.29
C LEU A 3 9.48 11.47 5.02
N PRO A 4 10.76 11.09 5.23
CA PRO A 4 11.26 9.75 4.84
C PRO A 4 10.53 8.63 5.60
N ILE A 5 9.88 8.98 6.71
CA ILE A 5 9.11 8.03 7.52
C ILE A 5 7.86 7.53 6.81
N LEU A 6 7.12 8.40 6.09
CA LEU A 6 5.90 7.97 5.39
C LEU A 6 6.21 6.99 4.26
N SER A 7 7.29 7.22 3.52
CA SER A 7 7.69 6.34 2.42
C SER A 7 8.08 4.93 2.91
N VAL A 8 8.56 4.81 4.13
CA VAL A 8 8.98 3.53 4.71
C VAL A 8 7.80 2.58 4.89
N PHE A 9 6.71 3.01 5.48
CA PHE A 9 5.66 2.09 5.92
C PHE A 9 4.38 2.11 5.07
N HIS A 10 4.17 3.10 4.17
CA HIS A 10 2.89 3.22 3.48
C HIS A 10 2.55 1.99 2.63
N MET A 11 3.49 1.47 1.83
CA MET A 11 3.26 0.26 1.03
C MET A 11 3.13 -1.01 1.87
N PRO A 12 4.00 -1.27 2.86
CA PRO A 12 3.79 -2.32 3.86
C PRO A 12 2.42 -2.27 4.55
N LEU A 13 1.95 -1.08 4.94
CA LEU A 13 0.64 -0.89 5.56
C LEU A 13 -0.50 -1.24 4.59
N PHE A 14 -0.44 -0.74 3.34
CA PHE A 14 -1.45 -1.08 2.33
C PHE A 14 -1.51 -2.59 2.04
N MET A 15 -0.36 -3.26 2.01
CA MET A 15 -0.31 -4.71 1.84
C MET A 15 -0.91 -5.44 3.05
N ALA A 16 -0.58 -5.01 4.28
CA ALA A 16 -1.15 -5.59 5.49
C ALA A 16 -2.67 -5.37 5.57
N LEU A 17 -3.16 -4.17 5.22
CA LEU A 17 -4.60 -3.89 5.13
C LEU A 17 -5.28 -4.77 4.06
N SER A 18 -4.65 -4.98 2.91
CA SER A 18 -5.15 -5.87 1.87
C SER A 18 -5.26 -7.32 2.35
N GLY A 19 -4.27 -7.79 3.10
CA GLY A 19 -4.32 -9.09 3.77
C GLY A 19 -5.43 -9.15 4.82
N TYR A 20 -5.58 -8.12 5.64
CA TYR A 20 -6.59 -8.03 6.69
C TYR A 20 -8.02 -8.07 6.15
N VAL A 21 -8.32 -7.38 5.05
CA VAL A 21 -9.66 -7.41 4.44
C VAL A 21 -9.93 -8.65 3.60
N THR A 22 -8.89 -9.46 3.30
CA THR A 22 -9.04 -10.68 2.52
C THR A 22 -9.61 -11.81 3.38
N ASN A 23 -10.81 -12.29 3.03
CA ASN A 23 -11.36 -13.48 3.65
C ASN A 23 -10.79 -14.72 2.95
N VAL A 24 -9.85 -15.40 3.60
CA VAL A 24 -9.13 -16.57 3.05
C VAL A 24 -10.08 -17.70 2.66
N GLU A 25 -11.21 -17.86 3.37
CA GLU A 25 -12.12 -18.99 3.16
C GLU A 25 -13.07 -18.78 1.98
N SER A 26 -13.47 -17.54 1.74
CA SER A 26 -14.56 -17.22 0.80
C SER A 26 -14.15 -16.31 -0.38
N PHE A 27 -12.86 -15.93 -0.52
CA PHE A 27 -12.51 -15.09 -1.65
C PHE A 27 -12.56 -15.84 -2.99
N ASN A 28 -13.01 -15.14 -4.01
CA ASN A 28 -13.07 -15.66 -5.39
C ASN A 28 -11.97 -14.99 -6.22
N LEU A 29 -10.99 -15.79 -6.66
CA LEU A 29 -9.84 -15.29 -7.41
C LEU A 29 -10.27 -14.66 -8.75
N ALA A 30 -11.24 -15.24 -9.45
CA ALA A 30 -11.73 -14.71 -10.73
C ALA A 30 -12.38 -13.32 -10.57
N LYS A 31 -13.11 -13.08 -9.47
CA LYS A 31 -13.64 -11.75 -9.15
C LYS A 31 -12.51 -10.78 -8.83
N ARG A 32 -11.46 -11.25 -8.14
CA ARG A 32 -10.30 -10.41 -7.79
C ARG A 32 -9.39 -10.10 -8.99
N ALA A 33 -9.38 -10.97 -10.01
CA ALA A 33 -8.64 -10.71 -11.26
C ALA A 33 -9.09 -9.43 -11.96
N LYS A 34 -10.32 -8.95 -11.70
CA LYS A 34 -10.79 -7.66 -12.21
C LYS A 34 -9.92 -6.46 -11.78
N MET A 35 -9.13 -6.59 -10.70
CA MET A 35 -8.16 -5.55 -10.30
C MET A 35 -7.01 -5.37 -11.30
N LEU A 36 -6.81 -6.33 -12.21
CA LEU A 36 -5.86 -6.17 -13.32
C LEU A 36 -6.38 -5.24 -14.41
N ILE A 37 -7.69 -5.01 -14.51
CA ILE A 37 -8.26 -4.05 -15.46
C ILE A 37 -7.70 -2.64 -15.20
N PRO A 38 -7.85 -2.05 -14.00
CA PRO A 38 -7.25 -0.75 -13.72
C PRO A 38 -5.71 -0.76 -13.83
N PHE A 39 -5.04 -1.87 -13.49
CA PHE A 39 -3.59 -1.98 -13.67
C PHE A 39 -3.17 -1.75 -15.12
N PHE A 40 -3.82 -2.40 -16.09
CA PHE A 40 -3.49 -2.22 -17.50
C PHE A 40 -4.02 -0.91 -18.07
N VAL A 41 -5.28 -0.56 -17.80
CA VAL A 41 -5.92 0.63 -18.37
C VAL A 41 -5.17 1.90 -17.95
N PHE A 42 -4.99 2.09 -16.65
CA PHE A 42 -4.33 3.29 -16.15
C PHE A 42 -2.81 3.24 -16.33
N GLY A 43 -2.20 2.06 -16.26
CA GLY A 43 -0.78 1.89 -16.56
C GLY A 43 -0.45 2.29 -18.00
N PHE A 44 -1.17 1.80 -18.98
CA PHE A 44 -0.97 2.18 -20.38
C PHE A 44 -1.35 3.64 -20.65
N ALA A 45 -2.43 4.14 -20.04
CA ALA A 45 -2.79 5.55 -20.15
C ALA A 45 -1.67 6.46 -19.60
N TRP A 46 -1.05 6.09 -18.49
CA TRP A 46 0.08 6.84 -17.92
C TRP A 46 1.31 6.77 -18.81
N MET A 47 1.67 5.59 -19.36
CA MET A 47 2.79 5.46 -20.31
C MET A 47 2.58 6.33 -21.55
N THR A 48 1.37 6.33 -22.10
CA THR A 48 1.01 7.20 -23.24
C THR A 48 1.12 8.68 -22.87
N TYR A 49 0.62 9.06 -21.71
CA TYR A 49 0.67 10.43 -21.21
C TYR A 49 2.13 10.92 -21.04
N GLN A 50 3.03 10.05 -20.59
CA GLN A 50 4.45 10.35 -20.40
C GLN A 50 5.30 10.12 -21.66
N HIS A 51 4.70 9.74 -22.78
CA HIS A 51 5.40 9.40 -24.03
C HIS A 51 6.47 8.31 -23.87
N LEU A 52 6.25 7.35 -22.97
CA LEU A 52 7.18 6.26 -22.70
C LEU A 52 6.86 5.01 -23.56
N PRO A 53 7.88 4.19 -23.88
CA PRO A 53 7.66 2.98 -24.67
C PRO A 53 6.86 1.94 -23.86
N PHE A 54 5.82 1.35 -24.44
CA PHE A 54 4.96 0.37 -23.78
C PHE A 54 5.70 -0.86 -23.22
N LEU A 55 6.81 -1.25 -23.85
CA LEU A 55 7.65 -2.34 -23.33
C LEU A 55 8.22 -2.03 -21.96
N GLY A 56 8.52 -0.76 -21.69
CA GLY A 56 9.00 -0.27 -20.39
C GLY A 56 8.02 -0.52 -19.25
N PHE A 57 6.71 -0.60 -19.53
CA PHE A 57 5.71 -0.95 -18.52
C PHE A 57 5.96 -2.33 -17.90
N PHE A 58 6.39 -3.29 -18.70
CA PHE A 58 6.67 -4.65 -18.20
C PHE A 58 8.06 -4.78 -17.61
N THR A 59 9.07 -4.14 -18.19
CA THR A 59 10.48 -4.31 -17.81
C THR A 59 10.92 -3.39 -16.68
N HIS A 60 10.21 -2.28 -16.45
CA HIS A 60 10.54 -1.35 -15.38
C HIS A 60 9.93 -1.81 -14.04
N GLU A 61 10.71 -1.72 -12.96
CA GLU A 61 10.30 -2.16 -11.62
C GLU A 61 9.02 -1.47 -11.13
N ALA A 62 8.93 -0.16 -11.32
CA ALA A 62 7.78 0.64 -10.90
C ALA A 62 6.50 0.39 -11.71
N LYS A 63 6.56 -0.27 -12.89
CA LYS A 63 5.39 -0.51 -13.76
C LYS A 63 4.47 0.71 -13.84
N ALA A 64 5.06 1.86 -14.18
CA ALA A 64 4.39 3.15 -14.20
C ALA A 64 3.69 3.55 -12.87
N GLY A 65 4.16 3.02 -11.74
CA GLY A 65 3.57 3.25 -10.42
C GLY A 65 2.46 2.28 -10.02
N TYR A 66 2.00 1.42 -10.94
CA TYR A 66 0.87 0.51 -10.69
C TYR A 66 1.28 -0.90 -10.24
N TRP A 67 2.57 -1.15 -9.98
CA TRP A 67 3.13 -2.43 -9.54
C TRP A 67 2.40 -3.07 -8.34
N PHE A 68 1.84 -2.26 -7.44
CA PHE A 68 1.13 -2.74 -6.25
C PHE A 68 -0.06 -3.65 -6.59
N LEU A 69 -0.87 -3.28 -7.61
CA LEU A 69 -2.03 -4.08 -8.03
C LEU A 69 -1.60 -5.43 -8.60
N TYR A 70 -0.50 -5.45 -9.36
CA TYR A 70 0.08 -6.66 -9.89
C TYR A 70 0.58 -7.58 -8.77
N VAL A 71 1.39 -7.06 -7.84
CA VAL A 71 1.93 -7.83 -6.71
C VAL A 71 0.81 -8.35 -5.81
N LEU A 72 -0.19 -7.52 -5.52
CA LEU A 72 -1.36 -7.94 -4.74
C LEU A 72 -2.13 -9.08 -5.42
N PHE A 73 -2.30 -9.01 -6.74
CA PHE A 73 -2.94 -10.09 -7.48
C PHE A 73 -2.14 -11.39 -7.38
N VAL A 74 -0.83 -11.35 -7.54
CA VAL A 74 0.06 -12.52 -7.37
C VAL A 74 -0.06 -13.11 -5.97
N PHE A 75 -0.14 -12.27 -4.93
CA PHE A 75 -0.35 -12.74 -3.55
C PHE A 75 -1.69 -13.46 -3.37
N LEU A 76 -2.74 -12.99 -4.03
CA LEU A 76 -4.03 -13.68 -4.03
C LEU A 76 -3.97 -15.03 -4.77
N VAL A 77 -3.16 -15.12 -5.84
CA VAL A 77 -2.89 -16.40 -6.52
C VAL A 77 -2.17 -17.37 -5.57
N PHE A 78 -1.10 -16.94 -4.90
CA PHE A 78 -0.41 -17.78 -3.92
C PHE A 78 -1.36 -18.26 -2.82
N LEU A 79 -2.18 -17.34 -2.28
CA LEU A 79 -3.16 -17.68 -1.26
C LEU A 79 -4.20 -18.70 -1.78
N SER A 80 -4.63 -18.57 -3.04
CA SER A 80 -5.52 -19.53 -3.69
C SER A 80 -4.89 -20.92 -3.81
N VAL A 81 -3.63 -20.99 -4.21
CA VAL A 81 -2.86 -22.25 -4.28
C VAL A 81 -2.74 -22.90 -2.91
N ILE A 82 -2.34 -22.15 -1.88
CA ILE A 82 -2.24 -22.64 -0.49
C ILE A 82 -3.57 -23.25 -0.04
N ARG A 83 -4.69 -22.57 -0.34
CA ARG A 83 -6.03 -23.03 0.00
C ARG A 83 -6.41 -24.33 -0.73
N THR A 84 -6.10 -24.41 -2.03
CA THR A 84 -6.44 -25.58 -2.85
C THR A 84 -5.68 -26.83 -2.41
N VAL A 85 -4.43 -26.69 -1.99
CA VAL A 85 -3.61 -27.79 -1.47
C VAL A 85 -4.07 -28.25 -0.08
N LYS A 86 -5.05 -27.56 0.54
CA LYS A 86 -5.58 -27.85 1.89
C LYS A 86 -4.49 -27.98 2.97
N ARG A 87 -3.36 -27.32 2.76
CA ARG A 87 -2.25 -27.33 3.71
C ARG A 87 -2.50 -26.33 4.83
N ASN A 88 -1.83 -26.53 5.97
CA ASN A 88 -1.86 -25.53 7.02
C ASN A 88 -1.44 -24.16 6.45
N LEU A 89 -2.30 -23.16 6.62
CA LEU A 89 -2.14 -21.83 6.04
C LEU A 89 -0.77 -21.19 6.40
N PHE A 90 -0.36 -21.34 7.67
CA PHE A 90 0.90 -20.76 8.14
C PHE A 90 2.12 -21.43 7.50
N ILE A 91 2.08 -22.76 7.34
CA ILE A 91 3.13 -23.51 6.64
C ILE A 91 3.18 -23.07 5.16
N GLY A 92 2.00 -22.95 4.52
CA GLY A 92 1.91 -22.49 3.15
C GLY A 92 2.47 -21.09 2.96
N MET A 93 2.13 -20.16 3.84
CA MET A 93 2.68 -18.79 3.83
C MET A 93 4.21 -18.78 3.99
N GLY A 94 4.74 -19.60 4.91
CA GLY A 94 6.18 -19.74 5.12
C GLY A 94 6.91 -20.32 3.91
N LEU A 95 6.34 -21.35 3.26
CA LEU A 95 6.91 -21.95 2.05
C LEU A 95 6.95 -20.96 0.88
N VAL A 96 5.89 -20.14 0.70
CA VAL A 96 5.88 -19.07 -0.31
C VAL A 96 6.98 -18.05 0.01
N GLN A 97 7.15 -17.65 1.27
CA GLN A 97 8.22 -16.72 1.66
C GLN A 97 9.62 -17.28 1.33
N ILE A 98 9.86 -18.56 1.61
CA ILE A 98 11.14 -19.22 1.27
C ILE A 98 11.33 -19.24 -0.25
N GLY A 99 10.28 -19.56 -1.01
CA GLY A 99 10.32 -19.53 -2.48
C GLY A 99 10.60 -18.12 -3.03
N LEU A 100 9.95 -17.10 -2.49
CA LEU A 100 10.18 -15.70 -2.87
C LEU A 100 11.58 -15.21 -2.50
N MET A 101 12.13 -15.67 -1.37
CA MET A 101 13.51 -15.40 -0.99
C MET A 101 14.49 -16.03 -2.00
N GLY A 102 14.26 -17.27 -2.42
CA GLY A 102 15.06 -17.92 -3.47
C GLY A 102 14.98 -17.16 -4.80
N LEU A 103 13.77 -16.77 -5.23
CA LEU A 103 13.57 -15.97 -6.45
C LEU A 103 14.26 -14.60 -6.35
N HIS A 104 14.16 -13.95 -5.20
CA HIS A 104 14.86 -12.68 -4.95
C HIS A 104 16.36 -12.83 -5.13
N PHE A 105 17.02 -13.82 -4.49
CA PHE A 105 18.45 -14.03 -4.63
C PHE A 105 18.87 -14.42 -6.05
N MET A 106 18.05 -15.20 -6.78
CA MET A 106 18.37 -15.59 -8.16
C MET A 106 18.23 -14.45 -9.17
N PHE A 107 17.23 -13.59 -8.99
CA PHE A 107 16.84 -12.60 -10.00
C PHE A 107 17.00 -11.14 -9.55
N HIS A 108 17.56 -10.91 -8.36
CA HIS A 108 17.82 -9.56 -7.86
C HIS A 108 18.60 -8.71 -8.88
N ARG A 109 18.09 -7.52 -9.18
CA ARG A 109 18.66 -6.57 -10.17
C ARG A 109 18.76 -7.12 -11.61
N THR A 110 18.10 -8.21 -11.94
CA THR A 110 17.99 -8.68 -13.34
C THR A 110 16.72 -8.13 -14.01
N ILE A 111 16.72 -8.09 -15.36
CA ILE A 111 15.51 -7.69 -16.13
C ILE A 111 14.35 -8.64 -15.81
N THR A 112 14.60 -9.92 -15.64
CA THR A 112 13.57 -10.90 -15.24
C THR A 112 13.00 -10.56 -13.85
N GLY A 113 13.85 -10.25 -12.88
CA GLY A 113 13.44 -9.89 -11.53
C GLY A 113 12.57 -8.62 -11.51
N THR A 114 12.98 -7.59 -12.25
CA THR A 114 12.18 -6.35 -12.38
C THR A 114 10.86 -6.59 -13.12
N THR A 115 10.85 -7.43 -14.15
CA THR A 115 9.63 -7.81 -14.89
C THR A 115 8.61 -8.51 -13.99
N ILE A 116 9.08 -9.45 -13.16
CA ILE A 116 8.22 -10.20 -12.23
C ILE A 116 7.96 -9.41 -10.94
N SER A 117 8.78 -8.39 -10.62
CA SER A 117 8.75 -7.61 -9.36
C SER A 117 9.12 -8.47 -8.14
N THR A 118 10.16 -9.31 -8.27
CA THR A 118 10.58 -10.24 -7.21
C THR A 118 10.94 -9.54 -5.91
N ASP A 119 11.57 -8.37 -5.98
CA ASP A 119 11.99 -7.60 -4.82
C ASP A 119 10.78 -7.11 -4.02
N HIS A 120 9.79 -6.51 -4.70
CA HIS A 120 8.54 -6.10 -4.06
C HIS A 120 7.75 -7.29 -3.49
N MET A 121 7.74 -8.44 -4.19
CA MET A 121 7.05 -9.63 -3.68
C MET A 121 7.73 -10.15 -2.42
N PHE A 122 9.05 -10.25 -2.40
CA PHE A 122 9.79 -10.73 -1.24
C PHE A 122 9.59 -9.82 -0.02
N GLN A 123 9.70 -8.50 -0.20
CA GLN A 123 9.57 -7.51 0.86
C GLN A 123 8.15 -7.40 1.43
N LEU A 124 7.12 -7.51 0.58
CA LEU A 124 5.74 -7.19 0.97
C LEU A 124 4.88 -8.39 1.33
N TRP A 125 5.27 -9.62 0.93
CA TRP A 125 4.54 -10.83 1.29
C TRP A 125 4.37 -11.00 2.81
N PRO A 126 5.39 -10.76 3.66
CA PRO A 126 5.23 -10.89 5.11
C PRO A 126 4.17 -9.95 5.68
N PHE A 127 4.04 -8.74 5.14
CA PHE A 127 3.01 -7.78 5.58
C PHE A 127 1.61 -8.21 5.16
N PHE A 128 1.46 -8.75 3.95
CA PHE A 128 0.19 -9.35 3.52
C PHE A 128 -0.23 -10.50 4.45
N CYS A 129 0.70 -11.39 4.79
CA CYS A 129 0.50 -12.48 5.74
C CYS A 129 0.16 -11.95 7.14
N LEU A 130 0.87 -10.92 7.62
CA LEU A 130 0.58 -10.26 8.89
C LEU A 130 -0.86 -9.77 8.96
N GLY A 131 -1.36 -9.13 7.90
CA GLY A 131 -2.75 -8.70 7.81
C GLY A 131 -3.75 -9.84 7.97
N ILE A 132 -3.52 -10.98 7.29
CA ILE A 132 -4.36 -12.18 7.41
C ILE A 132 -4.33 -12.73 8.85
N ILE A 133 -3.15 -12.78 9.47
CA ILE A 133 -2.97 -13.29 10.83
C ILE A 133 -3.67 -12.39 11.85
N LEU A 134 -3.55 -11.07 11.70
CA LEU A 134 -4.24 -10.08 12.54
C LEU A 134 -5.76 -10.26 12.48
N ARG A 135 -6.32 -10.47 11.29
CA ARG A 135 -7.75 -10.74 11.13
C ARG A 135 -8.21 -12.02 11.84
N ARG A 136 -7.37 -13.04 11.91
CA ARG A 136 -7.69 -14.35 12.52
C ARG A 136 -7.64 -14.35 14.06
N GLY A 137 -7.77 -13.20 14.69
CA GLY A 137 -7.85 -13.02 16.14
C GLY A 137 -6.54 -12.69 16.82
N LEU A 138 -5.43 -12.52 16.06
CA LEU A 138 -4.21 -12.00 16.66
C LEU A 138 -4.39 -10.53 17.07
N LEU A 139 -5.19 -9.74 16.33
CA LEU A 139 -5.43 -8.34 16.67
C LEU A 139 -6.06 -8.18 18.05
N ASP A 140 -7.06 -9.00 18.40
CA ASP A 140 -7.72 -8.96 19.72
C ASP A 140 -6.75 -9.33 20.85
N LYS A 141 -5.92 -10.37 20.63
CA LYS A 141 -4.89 -10.78 21.60
C LYS A 141 -3.84 -9.68 21.81
N VAL A 142 -3.37 -9.10 20.72
CA VAL A 142 -2.37 -8.02 20.73
C VAL A 142 -2.94 -6.76 21.36
N TYR A 143 -4.20 -6.44 21.07
CA TYR A 143 -4.91 -5.30 21.64
C TYR A 143 -5.05 -5.38 23.16
N HIS A 144 -5.22 -6.58 23.71
CA HIS A 144 -5.24 -6.79 25.16
C HIS A 144 -3.94 -6.35 25.84
N HIS A 145 -2.80 -6.42 25.12
CA HIS A 145 -1.50 -5.98 25.58
C HIS A 145 -0.99 -4.72 24.87
N LYS A 146 -1.90 -3.86 24.40
CA LYS A 146 -1.59 -2.71 23.52
C LYS A 146 -0.45 -1.82 24.02
N LEU A 147 -0.41 -1.50 25.33
CA LEU A 147 0.65 -0.65 25.89
C LEU A 147 2.03 -1.30 25.79
N LYS A 148 2.13 -2.61 26.07
CA LYS A 148 3.39 -3.35 25.93
C LYS A 148 3.84 -3.39 24.48
N LEU A 149 2.91 -3.67 23.56
CA LEU A 149 3.23 -3.67 22.14
C LEU A 149 3.68 -2.29 21.66
N LEU A 150 2.94 -1.22 22.01
CA LEU A 150 3.31 0.14 21.62
C LEU A 150 4.69 0.52 22.15
N ALA A 151 5.02 0.17 23.41
CA ALA A 151 6.33 0.41 23.97
C ALA A 151 7.43 -0.36 23.22
N VAL A 152 7.24 -1.65 22.94
CA VAL A 152 8.21 -2.46 22.17
C VAL A 152 8.39 -1.92 20.76
N CYS A 153 7.29 -1.57 20.07
CA CYS A 153 7.36 -1.01 18.72
C CYS A 153 8.10 0.34 18.72
N LEU A 154 7.80 1.22 19.68
CA LEU A 154 8.46 2.51 19.79
C LEU A 154 9.97 2.36 20.06
N LEU A 155 10.34 1.50 21.01
CA LEU A 155 11.74 1.20 21.28
C LEU A 155 12.46 0.60 20.06
N GLY A 156 11.82 -0.30 19.33
CA GLY A 156 12.35 -0.87 18.08
C GLY A 156 12.60 0.20 17.02
N ILE A 157 11.63 1.10 16.81
CA ILE A 157 11.76 2.22 15.86
C ILE A 157 12.91 3.16 16.27
N ILE A 158 13.00 3.52 17.55
CA ILE A 158 14.06 4.40 18.07
C ILE A 158 15.43 3.73 17.92
N ALA A 159 15.54 2.44 18.24
CA ALA A 159 16.79 1.69 18.11
C ALA A 159 17.26 1.60 16.66
N ILE A 160 16.36 1.26 15.72
CA ILE A 160 16.70 1.20 14.30
C ILE A 160 17.08 2.58 13.78
N ARG A 161 16.30 3.61 14.10
CA ARG A 161 16.58 4.97 13.64
C ARG A 161 17.87 5.53 14.25
N GLY A 162 18.13 5.27 15.51
CA GLY A 162 19.39 5.59 16.18
C GLY A 162 20.59 4.90 15.51
N GLY A 163 20.44 3.61 15.18
CA GLY A 163 21.44 2.88 14.41
C GLY A 163 21.69 3.47 13.01
N GLN A 164 20.63 3.82 12.26
CA GLN A 164 20.75 4.47 10.95
C GLN A 164 21.48 5.81 11.01
N LEU A 165 21.29 6.58 12.08
CA LEU A 165 21.95 7.87 12.28
C LEU A 165 23.41 7.73 12.73
N HIS A 166 23.71 6.69 13.51
CA HIS A 166 25.04 6.45 14.04
C HIS A 166 25.98 5.78 13.05
N PHE A 167 25.46 4.81 12.27
CA PHE A 167 26.22 4.09 11.26
C PHE A 167 25.89 4.66 9.87
N GLN A 168 26.94 4.98 9.11
CA GLN A 168 26.76 5.34 7.68
C GLN A 168 26.43 4.07 6.89
N LEU A 169 25.13 3.76 6.83
CA LEU A 169 24.66 2.56 6.16
C LEU A 169 24.75 2.71 4.63
N THR A 170 25.08 1.63 3.94
CA THR A 170 24.94 1.54 2.49
C THR A 170 23.48 1.59 2.09
N ASP A 171 23.17 2.03 0.87
CA ASP A 171 21.78 2.11 0.38
C ASP A 171 21.02 0.80 0.56
N THR A 172 21.68 -0.34 0.31
CA THR A 172 21.08 -1.66 0.49
C THR A 172 20.71 -1.96 1.95
N LEU A 173 21.61 -1.65 2.91
CA LEU A 173 21.32 -1.82 4.33
C LEU A 173 20.24 -0.85 4.82
N LEU A 174 20.18 0.34 4.24
CA LEU A 174 19.13 1.32 4.55
C LEU A 174 17.75 0.78 4.15
N ILE A 175 17.63 0.15 2.97
CA ILE A 175 16.38 -0.48 2.53
C ILE A 175 15.94 -1.56 3.52
N TYR A 176 16.81 -2.51 3.86
CA TYR A 176 16.46 -3.60 4.79
C TYR A 176 16.13 -3.10 6.20
N THR A 177 16.83 -2.08 6.69
CA THR A 177 16.52 -1.49 8.01
C THR A 177 15.20 -0.73 7.99
N ASN A 178 14.81 -0.11 6.88
CA ASN A 178 13.52 0.50 6.68
C ASN A 178 12.39 -0.55 6.66
N ASP A 179 12.59 -1.67 5.96
CA ASP A 179 11.65 -2.79 5.98
C ASP A 179 11.48 -3.34 7.39
N LEU A 180 12.58 -3.52 8.13
CA LEU A 180 12.53 -3.95 9.53
C LEU A 180 11.76 -2.94 10.40
N MET A 181 11.96 -1.64 10.20
CA MET A 181 11.22 -0.59 10.91
C MET A 181 9.71 -0.68 10.62
N SER A 182 9.33 -1.05 9.40
CA SER A 182 7.93 -1.24 9.02
C SER A 182 7.24 -2.37 9.79
N PHE A 183 7.98 -3.42 10.20
CA PHE A 183 7.43 -4.49 11.06
C PHE A 183 7.06 -4.01 12.48
N PHE A 184 7.60 -2.89 12.92
CA PHE A 184 7.18 -2.24 14.15
C PHE A 184 6.07 -1.22 13.92
N ILE A 185 6.15 -0.44 12.84
CA ILE A 185 5.18 0.62 12.56
C ILE A 185 3.81 0.03 12.19
N VAL A 186 3.76 -0.99 11.33
CA VAL A 186 2.49 -1.53 10.82
C VAL A 186 1.62 -2.10 11.95
N PRO A 187 2.08 -3.01 12.85
CA PRO A 187 1.27 -3.47 13.97
C PRO A 187 0.84 -2.36 14.92
N MET A 188 1.71 -1.37 15.16
CA MET A 188 1.39 -0.20 15.97
C MET A 188 0.20 0.56 15.38
N LEU A 189 0.20 0.81 14.07
CA LEU A 189 -0.89 1.49 13.38
C LEU A 189 -2.20 0.68 13.42
N PHE A 190 -2.15 -0.64 13.29
CA PHE A 190 -3.34 -1.49 13.45
C PHE A 190 -3.97 -1.33 14.84
N VAL A 191 -3.17 -1.29 15.91
CA VAL A 191 -3.67 -1.04 17.27
C VAL A 191 -4.26 0.35 17.41
N VAL A 192 -3.62 1.38 16.84
CA VAL A 192 -4.12 2.76 16.87
C VAL A 192 -5.45 2.88 16.12
N PHE A 193 -5.56 2.27 14.94
CA PHE A 193 -6.79 2.30 14.16
C PHE A 193 -7.92 1.51 14.85
N HIS A 194 -7.60 0.38 15.46
CA HIS A 194 -8.57 -0.40 16.22
C HIS A 194 -9.07 0.37 17.46
N GLU A 195 -8.17 1.02 18.19
CA GLU A 195 -8.55 1.92 19.30
C GLU A 195 -9.45 3.06 18.82
N ALA A 196 -9.12 3.67 17.68
CA ALA A 196 -9.95 4.70 17.08
C ALA A 196 -11.34 4.16 16.72
N GLU A 197 -11.41 2.97 16.10
CA GLU A 197 -12.69 2.33 15.78
C GLU A 197 -13.55 2.11 17.01
N VAL A 198 -12.97 1.56 18.08
CA VAL A 198 -13.66 1.33 19.35
C VAL A 198 -14.19 2.64 19.94
N ARG A 199 -13.39 3.71 19.93
CA ARG A 199 -13.79 5.03 20.44
C ARG A 199 -14.86 5.73 19.59
N PHE A 200 -14.88 5.45 18.28
CA PHE A 200 -15.89 6.01 17.38
C PHE A 200 -17.16 5.14 17.29
N LYS A 201 -17.14 3.94 17.85
CA LYS A 201 -18.29 3.05 17.88
C LYS A 201 -19.37 3.62 18.80
N GLY A 202 -20.60 3.80 18.25
CA GLY A 202 -21.72 4.33 19.03
C GLY A 202 -21.68 5.83 19.34
N THR A 203 -20.76 6.61 18.75
CA THR A 203 -20.68 8.05 19.02
C THR A 203 -21.87 8.80 18.47
N THR A 204 -22.46 9.68 19.29
CA THR A 204 -23.52 10.63 18.89
C THR A 204 -22.97 11.98 18.45
N ASN A 205 -21.68 12.23 18.68
CA ASN A 205 -21.03 13.48 18.31
C ASN A 205 -21.03 13.67 16.78
N PRO A 206 -21.61 14.77 16.24
CA PRO A 206 -21.76 14.99 14.79
C PRO A 206 -20.41 15.05 14.06
N VAL A 207 -19.39 15.67 14.65
CA VAL A 207 -18.05 15.77 14.05
C VAL A 207 -17.42 14.37 13.89
N LYS A 208 -17.51 13.53 14.91
CA LYS A 208 -17.00 12.16 14.86
C LYS A 208 -17.77 11.29 13.86
N LYS A 209 -19.09 11.50 13.75
CA LYS A 209 -19.93 10.80 12.76
C LYS A 209 -19.55 11.19 11.34
N THR A 210 -19.32 12.46 11.08
CA THR A 210 -18.85 12.97 9.78
C THR A 210 -17.46 12.43 9.43
N ALA A 211 -16.51 12.44 10.37
CA ALA A 211 -15.18 11.91 10.17
C ALA A 211 -15.20 10.40 9.84
N LYS A 212 -16.06 9.62 10.54
CA LYS A 212 -16.27 8.20 10.25
C LYS A 212 -16.86 7.98 8.86
N SER A 213 -17.87 8.78 8.46
CA SER A 213 -18.48 8.69 7.13
C SER A 213 -17.47 9.03 6.03
N LEU A 214 -16.67 10.09 6.21
CA LEU A 214 -15.64 10.49 5.28
C LEU A 214 -14.55 9.40 5.15
N GLY A 215 -14.07 8.86 6.27
CA GLY A 215 -13.10 7.77 6.26
C GLY A 215 -13.62 6.51 5.55
N HIS A 216 -14.90 6.18 5.75
CA HIS A 216 -15.55 5.06 5.06
C HIS A 216 -15.65 5.33 3.55
N TYR A 217 -16.04 6.52 3.16
CA TYR A 217 -16.17 6.94 1.76
C TYR A 217 -14.80 6.91 1.04
N ILE A 218 -13.74 7.44 1.66
CA ILE A 218 -12.37 7.36 1.14
C ILE A 218 -11.93 5.90 1.04
N GLY A 219 -12.21 5.09 2.08
CA GLY A 219 -11.84 3.68 2.11
C GLY A 219 -12.46 2.85 0.96
N ILE A 220 -13.72 3.10 0.61
CA ILE A 220 -14.39 2.44 -0.52
C ILE A 220 -13.77 2.85 -1.87
N ASN A 221 -13.30 4.09 -1.97
CA ASN A 221 -12.73 4.66 -3.19
C ASN A 221 -11.19 4.60 -3.24
N THR A 222 -10.54 3.86 -2.34
CA THR A 222 -9.07 3.80 -2.26
C THR A 222 -8.44 3.30 -3.56
N LEU A 223 -9.04 2.31 -4.23
CA LEU A 223 -8.53 1.81 -5.51
C LEU A 223 -8.57 2.90 -6.60
N GLN A 224 -9.67 3.63 -6.67
CA GLN A 224 -9.86 4.71 -7.64
C GLN A 224 -8.87 5.86 -7.38
N ILE A 225 -8.70 6.24 -6.11
CA ILE A 225 -7.72 7.24 -5.69
C ILE A 225 -6.31 6.76 -6.08
N TYR A 226 -5.96 5.52 -5.79
CA TYR A 226 -4.65 4.95 -6.11
C TYR A 226 -4.33 5.01 -7.62
N VAL A 227 -5.28 4.67 -8.48
CA VAL A 227 -5.02 4.65 -9.93
C VAL A 227 -5.06 6.03 -10.58
N LEU A 228 -5.80 6.98 -10.01
CA LEU A 228 -5.92 8.34 -10.53
C LEU A 228 -4.89 9.33 -9.95
N GLN A 229 -4.30 9.02 -8.79
CA GLN A 229 -3.42 9.94 -8.08
C GLN A 229 -2.22 10.42 -8.92
N TYR A 230 -1.63 9.57 -9.76
CA TYR A 230 -0.48 9.97 -10.60
C TYR A 230 -0.85 11.09 -11.56
N PHE A 231 -2.03 11.01 -12.18
CA PHE A 231 -2.54 12.07 -13.05
C PHE A 231 -2.88 13.34 -12.25
N ALA A 232 -3.52 13.17 -11.09
CA ALA A 232 -3.89 14.28 -10.24
C ALA A 232 -2.67 15.00 -9.65
N ILE A 233 -1.64 14.27 -9.20
CA ILE A 233 -0.39 14.85 -8.70
C ILE A 233 0.29 15.66 -9.81
N ASN A 234 0.47 15.07 -10.99
CA ASN A 234 1.13 15.76 -12.10
C ASN A 234 0.36 17.01 -12.54
N LEU A 235 -0.98 16.93 -12.60
CA LEU A 235 -1.82 18.09 -12.89
C LEU A 235 -1.69 19.19 -11.82
N THR A 236 -1.72 18.80 -10.55
CA THR A 236 -1.60 19.72 -9.42
C THR A 236 -0.21 20.39 -9.41
N GLU A 237 0.85 19.61 -9.64
CA GLU A 237 2.20 20.11 -9.71
C GLU A 237 2.36 21.16 -10.83
N LYS A 238 1.87 20.86 -12.04
CA LYS A 238 1.86 21.82 -13.16
C LYS A 238 1.08 23.07 -12.83
N LEU A 239 -0.11 22.95 -12.23
CA LEU A 239 -0.92 24.12 -11.86
C LEU A 239 -0.22 24.98 -10.80
N VAL A 240 0.37 24.39 -9.79
CA VAL A 240 0.99 25.12 -8.68
C VAL A 240 2.34 25.72 -9.09
N CYS A 241 3.20 24.94 -9.74
CA CYS A 241 4.54 25.40 -10.11
C CYS A 241 4.53 26.30 -11.34
N ASP A 242 3.80 25.93 -12.41
CA ASP A 242 3.87 26.62 -13.68
C ASP A 242 2.93 27.83 -13.74
N VAL A 243 1.71 27.69 -13.18
CA VAL A 243 0.68 28.74 -13.26
C VAL A 243 0.74 29.67 -12.06
N LEU A 244 0.77 29.14 -10.84
CA LEU A 244 0.78 29.94 -9.62
C LEU A 244 2.19 30.39 -9.23
N LYS A 245 3.25 29.84 -9.84
CA LYS A 245 4.66 30.13 -9.57
C LYS A 245 5.03 30.02 -8.09
N VAL A 246 4.37 29.12 -7.37
CA VAL A 246 4.65 28.83 -5.95
C VAL A 246 5.75 27.79 -5.88
N ASP A 247 6.84 28.14 -5.18
CA ASP A 247 7.89 27.18 -4.85
C ASP A 247 7.40 26.25 -3.73
N LEU A 248 7.02 25.03 -4.11
CA LEU A 248 6.56 24.01 -3.19
C LEU A 248 7.64 23.58 -2.19
N SER A 249 8.91 23.73 -2.53
CA SER A 249 10.02 23.27 -1.67
C SER A 249 10.10 24.01 -0.34
N SER A 250 9.73 25.29 -0.34
CA SER A 250 9.78 26.15 0.85
C SER A 250 8.63 25.89 1.85
N TYR A 251 7.53 25.34 1.40
CA TYR A 251 6.30 25.13 2.21
C TYR A 251 5.85 23.67 2.23
N GLU A 252 6.70 22.73 1.87
CA GLU A 252 6.39 21.32 1.65
C GLU A 252 5.65 20.69 2.85
N LEU A 253 6.07 20.97 4.08
CA LEU A 253 5.47 20.38 5.28
C LEU A 253 4.02 20.84 5.54
N LEU A 254 3.69 22.10 5.24
CA LEU A 254 2.37 22.68 5.50
C LEU A 254 1.42 22.45 4.32
N LEU A 255 1.93 22.57 3.09
CA LEU A 255 1.13 22.42 1.87
C LEU A 255 0.84 20.96 1.52
N SER A 256 1.74 20.04 1.83
CA SER A 256 1.61 18.62 1.48
C SER A 256 0.29 17.99 1.99
N PRO A 257 -0.14 18.16 3.25
CA PRO A 257 -1.43 17.62 3.70
C PRO A 257 -2.64 18.24 2.98
N VAL A 258 -2.57 19.55 2.70
CA VAL A 258 -3.65 20.26 1.98
C VAL A 258 -3.73 19.76 0.54
N LEU A 259 -2.59 19.67 -0.15
CA LEU A 259 -2.52 19.14 -1.50
C LEU A 259 -3.00 17.68 -1.56
N ALA A 260 -2.64 16.86 -0.58
CA ALA A 260 -3.12 15.47 -0.51
C ALA A 260 -4.65 15.39 -0.42
N VAL A 261 -5.29 16.26 0.37
CA VAL A 261 -6.76 16.33 0.44
C VAL A 261 -7.34 16.78 -0.90
N ILE A 262 -6.78 17.80 -1.53
CA ILE A 262 -7.22 18.29 -2.84
C ILE A 262 -7.10 17.18 -3.89
N ILE A 263 -5.98 16.47 -3.94
CA ILE A 263 -5.75 15.34 -4.85
C ILE A 263 -6.78 14.23 -4.61
N CYS A 264 -7.05 13.88 -3.37
CA CYS A 264 -8.08 12.89 -3.05
C CYS A 264 -9.46 13.33 -3.54
N LEU A 265 -9.83 14.59 -3.32
CA LEU A 265 -11.11 15.14 -3.79
C LEU A 265 -11.21 15.15 -5.32
N LEU A 266 -10.14 15.54 -6.01
CA LEU A 266 -10.08 15.49 -7.47
C LEU A 266 -10.23 14.05 -8.00
N CYS A 267 -9.54 13.09 -7.40
CA CYS A 267 -9.66 11.68 -7.77
C CYS A 267 -11.09 11.16 -7.59
N VAL A 268 -11.74 11.54 -6.49
CA VAL A 268 -13.11 11.16 -6.21
C VAL A 268 -14.07 11.80 -7.23
N LEU A 269 -13.90 13.10 -7.53
CA LEU A 269 -14.71 13.82 -8.52
C LEU A 269 -14.58 13.18 -9.92
N VAL A 270 -13.38 12.89 -10.34
CA VAL A 270 -13.13 12.18 -11.63
C VAL A 270 -13.78 10.80 -11.62
N THR A 271 -13.71 10.08 -10.50
CA THR A 271 -14.37 8.78 -10.34
C THR A 271 -15.88 8.89 -10.52
N GLU A 272 -16.53 9.88 -9.91
CA GLU A 272 -17.97 10.11 -10.06
C GLU A 272 -18.36 10.44 -11.51
N VAL A 273 -17.55 11.24 -12.19
CA VAL A 273 -17.75 11.57 -13.62
C VAL A 273 -17.67 10.29 -14.46
N LEU A 274 -16.65 9.44 -14.23
CA LEU A 274 -16.48 8.19 -14.96
C LEU A 274 -17.62 7.20 -14.68
N TYR A 275 -18.15 7.14 -13.46
CA TYR A 275 -19.34 6.33 -13.16
C TYR A 275 -20.59 6.84 -13.87
N LYS A 276 -20.83 8.16 -13.89
CA LYS A 276 -21.94 8.77 -14.65
C LYS A 276 -21.82 8.50 -16.15
N ALA A 277 -20.60 8.49 -16.68
CA ALA A 277 -20.31 8.13 -18.06
C ALA A 277 -20.38 6.61 -18.35
N LYS A 278 -20.82 5.78 -17.38
CA LYS A 278 -20.88 4.30 -17.49
C LYS A 278 -19.51 3.63 -17.71
N LEU A 279 -18.43 4.32 -17.40
CA LEU A 279 -17.06 3.83 -17.52
C LEU A 279 -16.55 3.16 -16.23
N GLY A 280 -17.43 2.78 -15.30
CA GLY A 280 -17.07 2.12 -14.05
C GLY A 280 -16.30 0.81 -14.22
N PHE A 281 -16.43 0.15 -15.39
CA PHE A 281 -15.70 -1.08 -15.72
C PHE A 281 -14.18 -0.88 -15.73
N VAL A 282 -13.66 0.33 -16.01
CA VAL A 282 -12.22 0.62 -16.00
C VAL A 282 -11.60 0.45 -14.60
N PHE A 283 -12.41 0.48 -13.55
CA PHE A 283 -11.99 0.19 -12.17
C PHE A 283 -12.21 -1.27 -11.76
N GLY A 284 -12.59 -2.16 -12.71
CA GLY A 284 -12.84 -3.57 -12.44
C GLY A 284 -14.17 -3.86 -11.71
N ARG A 285 -15.13 -2.97 -11.79
CA ARG A 285 -16.46 -3.12 -11.21
C ARG A 285 -17.53 -3.47 -12.24
#